data_59df2bc77680d36d4cb3f59f123dc833
#
_entry.id   59df2bc77680d36d4cb3f59f123dc833
#
_cell.length_a   1.000
_cell.length_b   1.000
_cell.length_c   1.000
_cell.angle_alpha   90.00
_cell.angle_beta   90.00
_cell.angle_gamma   90.00
#
_symmetry.space_group_name_H-M   'P 1'
#
loop_
_entity.id
_entity.type
_entity.pdbx_description
1 polymer ?
#
loop_
_entity_poly.entity_id
_entity_poly.type
_entity_poly.pdbx_seq_one_letter_code
_entity_poly.pdbx_strand_id
1 'polypeptide(L)'
;YHGESDVKAAYIDGLDSYAIKVASGFFNNPNLGLPSSNGLMILLDSKTGMLKSVLLDKGYLTDVRTAIAGAIAAKHLSNPESSNVGIIGAGIQAKMQLEALLLVRNIKTAYIWSRDSKKTNTFVKNIKDKINIKIIACESPEQTVNLSEILITCTPSKSPIIKSEWLKKGLHITAMGSDAEMKNELDPKIIKDCDYYIPDSQSQTSILGELNHAIKAGLVL
;
A
#
# COMPACT_ATOMS: atom_id res chain seq x y z
N TYR A 1 2.51 -22.76 8.49
CA TYR A 1 3.32 -21.80 7.74
C TYR A 1 3.08 -20.42 8.32
N HIS A 2 4.15 -19.59 8.43
CA HIS A 2 4.08 -18.26 9.05
C HIS A 2 4.37 -17.14 8.04
N GLY A 3 4.12 -17.38 6.76
CA GLY A 3 4.34 -16.44 5.66
C GLY A 3 3.47 -16.77 4.46
N GLU A 4 3.60 -15.95 3.44
CA GLU A 4 2.89 -16.05 2.16
C GLU A 4 3.88 -15.95 1.00
N SER A 5 3.55 -16.54 -0.14
CA SER A 5 4.29 -16.41 -1.39
C SER A 5 3.34 -16.34 -2.56
N ASP A 6 3.49 -15.30 -3.36
CA ASP A 6 2.72 -15.05 -4.56
C ASP A 6 3.57 -15.26 -5.81
N VAL A 7 3.04 -15.99 -6.78
CA VAL A 7 3.60 -16.06 -8.12
C VAL A 7 2.64 -15.37 -9.09
N LYS A 8 3.10 -14.30 -9.73
CA LYS A 8 2.30 -13.52 -10.67
C LYS A 8 3.02 -13.41 -12.01
N ALA A 9 2.32 -13.68 -13.10
CA ALA A 9 2.82 -13.47 -14.45
C ALA A 9 1.95 -12.44 -15.18
N ALA A 10 2.58 -11.58 -16.00
CA ALA A 10 1.88 -10.62 -16.81
C ALA A 10 2.55 -10.49 -18.19
N TYR A 11 1.72 -10.45 -19.21
CA TYR A 11 2.07 -10.16 -20.59
C TYR A 11 1.34 -8.87 -21.03
N ILE A 12 2.04 -8.02 -21.73
CA ILE A 12 1.46 -6.83 -22.36
C ILE A 12 1.74 -6.92 -23.86
N ASP A 13 0.69 -6.86 -24.66
CA ASP A 13 0.83 -6.94 -26.12
C ASP A 13 1.71 -5.80 -26.65
N GLY A 14 2.58 -6.14 -27.60
CA GLY A 14 3.54 -5.21 -28.19
C GLY A 14 4.87 -5.08 -27.43
N LEU A 15 5.02 -5.65 -26.22
CA LEU A 15 6.30 -5.70 -25.53
C LEU A 15 7.14 -6.93 -25.95
N ASP A 16 8.47 -6.73 -26.01
CA ASP A 16 9.43 -7.80 -26.35
C ASP A 16 9.65 -8.84 -25.26
N SER A 17 9.09 -8.62 -24.09
CA SER A 17 9.29 -9.48 -22.93
C SER A 17 8.03 -9.54 -22.06
N TYR A 18 7.84 -10.65 -21.38
CA TYR A 18 6.90 -10.77 -20.28
C TYR A 18 7.61 -11.18 -18.99
N ALA A 19 6.97 -10.93 -17.86
CA ALA A 19 7.59 -11.14 -16.56
C ALA A 19 6.81 -12.15 -15.72
N ILE A 20 7.55 -12.97 -14.97
CA ILE A 20 7.05 -13.78 -13.88
C ILE A 20 7.71 -13.26 -12.61
N LYS A 21 6.90 -12.87 -11.63
CA LYS A 21 7.35 -12.40 -10.33
C LYS A 21 7.06 -13.44 -9.25
N VAL A 22 8.04 -13.71 -8.42
CA VAL A 22 7.86 -14.40 -7.13
C VAL A 22 8.06 -13.37 -6.04
N ALA A 23 7.07 -13.21 -5.16
CA ALA A 23 7.17 -12.34 -3.99
C ALA A 23 6.75 -13.11 -2.75
N SER A 24 7.48 -12.97 -1.66
CA SER A 24 7.19 -13.61 -0.39
C SER A 24 7.16 -12.61 0.76
N GLY A 25 6.21 -12.80 1.68
CA GLY A 25 6.04 -12.03 2.89
C GLY A 25 6.10 -12.93 4.13
N PHE A 26 7.10 -12.71 4.99
CA PHE A 26 7.27 -13.41 6.26
C PHE A 26 7.38 -12.37 7.38
N PHE A 27 6.25 -12.00 7.94
CA PHE A 27 6.12 -10.83 8.83
C PHE A 27 6.80 -11.01 10.20
N ASN A 28 7.22 -12.23 10.55
CA ASN A 28 8.01 -12.51 11.76
C ASN A 28 9.54 -12.44 11.54
N ASN A 29 10.00 -12.35 10.29
CA ASN A 29 11.41 -12.29 9.95
C ASN A 29 12.19 -11.15 10.65
N PRO A 30 11.61 -9.95 10.91
CA PRO A 30 12.31 -8.90 11.65
C PRO A 30 12.78 -9.33 13.04
N ASN A 31 12.10 -10.28 13.69
CA ASN A 31 12.54 -10.84 14.98
C ASN A 31 13.80 -11.71 14.85
N LEU A 32 14.13 -12.14 13.64
CA LEU A 32 15.33 -12.89 13.29
C LEU A 32 16.40 -12.02 12.63
N GLY A 33 16.19 -10.69 12.57
CA GLY A 33 17.09 -9.76 11.88
C GLY A 33 17.04 -9.86 10.35
N LEU A 34 15.98 -10.49 9.79
CA LEU A 34 15.77 -10.65 8.35
C LEU A 34 14.67 -9.71 7.84
N PRO A 35 14.71 -9.32 6.55
CA PRO A 35 13.63 -8.53 5.95
C PRO A 35 12.31 -9.33 5.91
N SER A 36 11.19 -8.63 6.11
CA SER A 36 9.85 -9.24 6.05
C SER A 36 9.41 -9.59 4.64
N SER A 37 9.95 -8.93 3.62
CA SER A 37 9.66 -9.21 2.22
C SER A 37 10.90 -9.63 1.47
N ASN A 38 10.72 -10.50 0.46
CA ASN A 38 11.75 -10.95 -0.45
C ASN A 38 11.11 -11.29 -1.80
N GLY A 39 11.92 -11.47 -2.85
CA GLY A 39 11.40 -11.84 -4.15
C GLY A 39 12.46 -11.86 -5.24
N LEU A 40 11.99 -12.24 -6.42
CA LEU A 40 12.76 -12.20 -7.66
C LEU A 40 11.81 -11.97 -8.83
N MET A 41 12.37 -11.58 -9.98
CA MET A 41 11.66 -11.55 -11.25
C MET A 41 12.41 -12.33 -12.33
N ILE A 42 11.66 -13.00 -13.18
CA ILE A 42 12.14 -13.69 -14.37
C ILE A 42 11.58 -12.95 -15.58
N LEU A 43 12.43 -12.56 -16.51
CA LEU A 43 12.05 -12.02 -17.80
C LEU A 43 12.24 -13.06 -18.90
N LEU A 44 11.20 -13.23 -19.71
CA LEU A 44 11.21 -14.14 -20.84
C LEU A 44 10.90 -13.36 -22.13
N ASP A 45 11.46 -13.80 -23.23
CA ASP A 45 11.16 -13.28 -24.54
C ASP A 45 9.71 -13.57 -24.94
N SER A 46 8.97 -12.56 -25.39
CA SER A 46 7.54 -12.71 -25.68
C SER A 46 7.22 -13.54 -26.93
N LYS A 47 8.19 -13.72 -27.83
CA LYS A 47 8.01 -14.48 -29.09
C LYS A 47 8.47 -15.93 -28.99
N THR A 48 9.54 -16.17 -28.23
CA THR A 48 10.22 -17.47 -28.17
C THR A 48 10.08 -18.19 -26.86
N GLY A 49 9.65 -17.48 -25.79
CA GLY A 49 9.62 -18.02 -24.42
C GLY A 49 11.01 -18.22 -23.80
N MET A 50 12.08 -17.82 -24.47
CA MET A 50 13.44 -17.99 -23.96
C MET A 50 13.72 -17.06 -22.79
N LEU A 51 14.47 -17.57 -21.81
CA LEU A 51 14.91 -16.80 -20.65
C LEU A 51 15.82 -15.65 -21.08
N LYS A 52 15.44 -14.42 -20.77
CA LYS A 52 16.24 -13.22 -20.98
C LYS A 52 17.02 -12.80 -19.76
N SER A 53 16.39 -12.85 -18.57
CA SER A 53 17.03 -12.39 -17.35
C SER A 53 16.37 -12.98 -16.09
N VAL A 54 17.18 -13.11 -15.03
CA VAL A 54 16.70 -13.34 -13.66
C VAL A 54 17.17 -12.19 -12.79
N LEU A 55 16.22 -11.48 -12.19
CA LEU A 55 16.48 -10.31 -11.34
C LEU A 55 16.34 -10.73 -9.87
N LEU A 56 17.48 -10.87 -9.19
CA LEU A 56 17.54 -11.20 -7.77
C LEU A 56 17.45 -9.89 -6.94
N ASP A 57 16.31 -9.23 -7.00
CA ASP A 57 16.06 -7.90 -6.47
C ASP A 57 15.69 -7.88 -4.98
N LYS A 58 15.54 -9.03 -4.35
CA LYS A 58 15.12 -9.18 -2.95
C LYS A 58 13.78 -8.52 -2.64
N GLY A 59 12.88 -8.43 -3.64
CA GLY A 59 11.56 -7.82 -3.51
C GLY A 59 11.50 -6.31 -3.79
N TYR A 60 12.60 -5.66 -4.13
CA TYR A 60 12.65 -4.21 -4.40
C TYR A 60 11.66 -3.77 -5.49
N LEU A 61 11.60 -4.48 -6.61
CA LEU A 61 10.68 -4.14 -7.69
C LEU A 61 9.21 -4.35 -7.30
N THR A 62 8.94 -5.32 -6.40
CA THR A 62 7.60 -5.48 -5.80
C THR A 62 7.23 -4.25 -4.98
N ASP A 63 8.13 -3.77 -4.14
CA ASP A 63 7.90 -2.59 -3.31
C ASP A 63 7.72 -1.33 -4.14
N VAL A 64 8.58 -1.09 -5.13
CA VAL A 64 8.52 0.07 -6.04
C VAL A 64 7.21 0.10 -6.82
N ARG A 65 6.83 -1.01 -7.50
CA ARG A 65 5.58 -1.01 -8.29
C ARG A 65 4.35 -0.79 -7.42
N THR A 66 4.38 -1.26 -6.16
CA THR A 66 3.29 -1.07 -5.20
C THR A 66 3.18 0.41 -4.82
N ALA A 67 4.30 1.08 -4.56
CA ALA A 67 4.33 2.51 -4.27
C ALA A 67 3.86 3.36 -5.46
N ILE A 68 4.30 3.01 -6.68
CA ILE A 68 3.88 3.70 -7.91
C ILE A 68 2.38 3.55 -8.15
N ALA A 69 1.79 2.38 -7.89
CA ALA A 69 0.35 2.18 -8.03
C ALA A 69 -0.45 3.12 -7.12
N GLY A 70 -0.04 3.29 -5.85
CA GLY A 70 -0.65 4.25 -4.94
C GLY A 70 -0.50 5.71 -5.42
N ALA A 71 0.67 6.07 -5.93
CA ALA A 71 0.90 7.40 -6.49
C ALA A 71 0.04 7.68 -7.73
N ILE A 72 -0.13 6.70 -8.63
CA ILE A 72 -1.02 6.80 -9.80
C ILE A 72 -2.47 7.01 -9.35
N ALA A 73 -2.95 6.22 -8.39
CA ALA A 73 -4.29 6.40 -7.84
C ALA A 73 -4.47 7.80 -7.26
N ALA A 74 -3.56 8.26 -6.42
CA ALA A 74 -3.61 9.59 -5.85
C ALA A 74 -3.55 10.69 -6.92
N LYS A 75 -2.71 10.54 -7.97
CA LYS A 75 -2.59 11.49 -9.09
C LYS A 75 -3.92 11.72 -9.81
N HIS A 76 -4.72 10.68 -9.99
CA HIS A 76 -5.95 10.77 -10.77
C HIS A 76 -7.20 10.98 -9.92
N LEU A 77 -7.19 10.59 -8.65
CA LEU A 77 -8.39 10.51 -7.82
C LEU A 77 -8.38 11.47 -6.62
N SER A 78 -7.21 11.93 -6.13
CA SER A 78 -7.18 12.89 -5.04
C SER A 78 -7.33 14.34 -5.56
N ASN A 79 -7.74 15.25 -4.67
CA ASN A 79 -7.73 16.67 -4.99
C ASN A 79 -6.30 17.13 -5.34
N PRO A 80 -6.07 17.79 -6.50
CA PRO A 80 -4.76 18.28 -6.91
C PRO A 80 -4.09 19.21 -5.88
N GLU A 81 -4.87 19.95 -5.10
CA GLU A 81 -4.40 20.91 -4.11
C GLU A 81 -4.11 20.25 -2.74
N SER A 82 -4.29 18.93 -2.62
CA SER A 82 -3.98 18.22 -1.38
C SER A 82 -2.52 18.40 -0.98
N SER A 83 -2.33 18.83 0.25
CA SER A 83 -1.02 19.17 0.83
C SER A 83 -0.67 18.37 2.09
N ASN A 84 -1.63 17.61 2.63
CA ASN A 84 -1.49 16.84 3.85
C ASN A 84 -1.77 15.36 3.58
N VAL A 85 -0.81 14.50 3.90
CA VAL A 85 -0.96 13.05 3.79
C VAL A 85 -0.88 12.39 5.15
N GLY A 86 -1.80 11.45 5.42
CA GLY A 86 -1.72 10.52 6.53
C GLY A 86 -1.23 9.16 6.07
N ILE A 87 -0.39 8.53 6.86
CA ILE A 87 0.12 7.19 6.59
C ILE A 87 -0.09 6.30 7.80
N ILE A 88 -0.84 5.24 7.60
CA ILE A 88 -1.09 4.19 8.61
C ILE A 88 -0.14 3.03 8.31
N GLY A 89 0.93 2.98 9.07
CA GLY A 89 2.05 2.08 8.91
C GLY A 89 3.39 2.81 9.08
N ALA A 90 4.44 2.09 9.44
CA ALA A 90 5.80 2.61 9.61
C ALA A 90 6.84 1.59 9.09
N GLY A 91 6.54 0.95 7.95
CA GLY A 91 7.39 -0.01 7.27
C GLY A 91 8.00 0.53 5.98
N ILE A 92 8.55 -0.38 5.17
CA ILE A 92 9.12 -0.06 3.85
C ILE A 92 8.08 0.60 2.96
N GLN A 93 6.86 0.04 2.87
CA GLN A 93 5.79 0.61 2.05
C GLN A 93 5.39 2.00 2.51
N ALA A 94 5.34 2.29 3.81
CA ALA A 94 5.04 3.65 4.30
C ALA A 94 6.00 4.70 3.73
N LYS A 95 7.30 4.37 3.70
CA LYS A 95 8.34 5.23 3.13
C LYS A 95 8.17 5.37 1.61
N MET A 96 8.08 4.27 0.89
CA MET A 96 8.05 4.27 -0.57
C MET A 96 6.75 4.88 -1.12
N GLN A 97 5.62 4.69 -0.47
CA GLN A 97 4.35 5.35 -0.79
C GLN A 97 4.47 6.87 -0.64
N LEU A 98 5.10 7.35 0.43
CA LEU A 98 5.35 8.78 0.62
C LEU A 98 6.24 9.33 -0.48
N GLU A 99 7.38 8.67 -0.75
CA GLU A 99 8.32 9.08 -1.79
C GLU A 99 7.66 9.14 -3.18
N ALA A 100 6.86 8.13 -3.52
CA ALA A 100 6.12 8.08 -4.79
C ALA A 100 5.02 9.16 -4.87
N LEU A 101 4.29 9.41 -3.77
CA LEU A 101 3.25 10.45 -3.71
C LEU A 101 3.85 11.86 -3.95
N LEU A 102 5.03 12.13 -3.43
CA LEU A 102 5.73 13.42 -3.61
C LEU A 102 6.08 13.71 -5.07
N LEU A 103 6.13 12.70 -5.94
CA LEU A 103 6.35 12.90 -7.38
C LEU A 103 5.10 13.42 -8.10
N VAL A 104 3.93 13.28 -7.51
CA VAL A 104 2.64 13.59 -8.16
C VAL A 104 1.78 14.59 -7.39
N ARG A 105 2.11 14.91 -6.13
CA ARG A 105 1.39 15.87 -5.27
C ARG A 105 2.37 16.76 -4.49
N ASN A 106 1.99 18.01 -4.30
CA ASN A 106 2.79 19.01 -3.57
C ASN A 106 2.52 18.90 -2.06
N ILE A 107 2.87 17.75 -1.48
CA ILE A 107 2.67 17.51 -0.05
C ILE A 107 3.59 18.40 0.78
N LYS A 108 3.03 19.02 1.82
CA LYS A 108 3.74 19.88 2.79
C LYS A 108 3.95 19.16 4.12
N THR A 109 2.98 18.34 4.52
CA THR A 109 3.03 17.64 5.81
C THR A 109 2.60 16.18 5.65
N ALA A 110 3.38 15.27 6.25
CA ALA A 110 3.04 13.87 6.41
C ALA A 110 2.80 13.53 7.89
N TYR A 111 1.65 12.93 8.18
CA TYR A 111 1.22 12.47 9.49
C TYR A 111 1.34 10.95 9.54
N ILE A 112 2.17 10.43 10.43
CA ILE A 112 2.52 9.01 10.46
C ILE A 112 1.99 8.40 11.75
N TRP A 113 1.29 7.29 11.62
CA TRP A 113 0.90 6.49 12.77
C TRP A 113 1.16 5.00 12.52
N SER A 114 1.58 4.30 13.56
CA SER A 114 1.55 2.84 13.61
C SER A 114 1.27 2.36 15.03
N ARG A 115 0.84 1.11 15.18
CA ARG A 115 0.50 0.51 16.47
C ARG A 115 1.62 0.57 17.51
N ASP A 116 2.86 0.56 17.07
CA ASP A 116 4.06 0.72 17.90
C ASP A 116 4.60 2.15 17.78
N SER A 117 4.40 2.95 18.81
CA SER A 117 4.85 4.35 18.86
C SER A 117 6.37 4.49 18.76
N LYS A 118 7.15 3.54 19.31
CA LYS A 118 8.63 3.56 19.21
C LYS A 118 9.05 3.35 17.75
N LYS A 119 8.38 2.43 17.05
CA LYS A 119 8.61 2.19 15.63
C LYS A 119 8.23 3.41 14.80
N THR A 120 7.09 4.07 15.10
CA THR A 120 6.68 5.31 14.45
C THR A 120 7.73 6.41 14.62
N ASN A 121 8.18 6.64 15.85
CA ASN A 121 9.19 7.68 16.14
C ASN A 121 10.52 7.40 15.47
N THR A 122 10.96 6.14 15.45
CA THR A 122 12.18 5.70 14.74
C THR A 122 12.04 5.92 13.24
N PHE A 123 10.90 5.57 12.66
CA PHE A 123 10.59 5.79 11.25
C PHE A 123 10.66 7.28 10.91
N VAL A 124 9.96 8.14 11.66
CA VAL A 124 9.97 9.60 11.46
C VAL A 124 11.40 10.15 11.54
N LYS A 125 12.17 9.75 12.55
CA LYS A 125 13.57 10.17 12.69
C LYS A 125 14.43 9.78 11.47
N ASN A 126 14.23 8.59 10.93
CA ASN A 126 15.02 8.06 9.82
C ASN A 126 14.74 8.73 8.46
N ILE A 127 13.55 9.30 8.28
CA ILE A 127 13.13 9.86 6.99
C ILE A 127 13.08 11.39 6.97
N LYS A 128 12.94 12.08 8.11
CA LYS A 128 12.77 13.53 8.18
C LYS A 128 13.92 14.32 7.54
N ASP A 129 15.15 13.80 7.59
CA ASP A 129 16.32 14.47 7.03
C ASP A 129 16.54 14.11 5.55
N LYS A 130 15.76 13.14 5.02
CA LYS A 130 15.86 12.66 3.64
C LYS A 130 14.75 13.18 2.74
N ILE A 131 13.66 13.64 3.34
CA ILE A 131 12.46 14.10 2.63
C ILE A 131 12.19 15.54 3.09
N ASN A 132 12.20 16.46 2.14
CA ASN A 132 12.07 17.90 2.41
C ASN A 132 10.61 18.34 2.62
N ILE A 133 9.93 17.74 3.62
CA ILE A 133 8.59 18.13 4.09
C ILE A 133 8.52 17.98 5.60
N LYS A 134 7.49 18.56 6.21
CA LYS A 134 7.22 18.34 7.63
C LYS A 134 6.70 16.93 7.88
N ILE A 135 7.30 16.16 8.79
CA ILE A 135 6.89 14.80 9.13
C ILE A 135 6.59 14.72 10.62
N ILE A 136 5.40 14.27 10.98
CA ILE A 136 4.85 14.29 12.34
C ILE A 136 4.40 12.88 12.72
N ALA A 137 4.86 12.37 13.85
CA ALA A 137 4.29 11.18 14.46
C ALA A 137 2.96 11.53 15.14
N CYS A 138 1.91 10.79 14.84
CA CYS A 138 0.60 10.91 15.47
C CYS A 138 0.43 9.92 16.62
N GLU A 139 -0.42 10.28 17.58
CA GLU A 139 -0.71 9.47 18.76
C GLU A 139 -1.80 8.43 18.49
N SER A 140 -2.69 8.70 17.52
CA SER A 140 -3.80 7.79 17.17
C SER A 140 -4.04 7.74 15.66
N PRO A 141 -4.66 6.65 15.15
CA PRO A 141 -5.09 6.58 13.76
C PRO A 141 -6.16 7.62 13.44
N GLU A 142 -7.06 7.92 14.38
CA GLU A 142 -8.09 8.96 14.24
C GLU A 142 -7.45 10.34 14.01
N GLN A 143 -6.46 10.71 14.81
CA GLN A 143 -5.71 11.95 14.60
C GLN A 143 -5.10 12.00 13.21
N THR A 144 -4.52 10.90 12.74
CA THR A 144 -3.92 10.82 11.41
C THR A 144 -4.96 11.05 10.33
N VAL A 145 -6.13 10.40 10.41
CA VAL A 145 -7.25 10.59 9.47
C VAL A 145 -7.72 12.04 9.45
N ASN A 146 -7.97 12.63 10.64
CA ASN A 146 -8.52 13.98 10.76
C ASN A 146 -7.61 15.07 10.19
N LEU A 147 -6.30 14.85 10.20
CA LEU A 147 -5.30 15.80 9.68
C LEU A 147 -4.99 15.59 8.19
N SER A 148 -5.52 14.55 7.56
CA SER A 148 -5.16 14.13 6.20
C SER A 148 -6.18 14.57 5.16
N GLU A 149 -5.72 14.84 3.94
CA GLU A 149 -6.49 15.02 2.72
C GLU A 149 -6.32 13.79 1.81
N ILE A 150 -5.16 13.13 1.93
CA ILE A 150 -4.86 11.83 1.34
C ILE A 150 -4.48 10.90 2.51
N LEU A 151 -5.10 9.73 2.59
CA LEU A 151 -4.78 8.69 3.56
C LEU A 151 -4.22 7.47 2.84
N ILE A 152 -3.09 6.96 3.30
CA ILE A 152 -2.49 5.72 2.80
C ILE A 152 -2.46 4.71 3.94
N THR A 153 -3.04 3.52 3.74
CA THR A 153 -2.90 2.43 4.69
C THR A 153 -2.02 1.34 4.10
N CYS A 154 -1.03 0.89 4.87
CA CYS A 154 -0.02 -0.06 4.42
C CYS A 154 0.45 -0.97 5.58
N THR A 155 -0.52 -1.58 6.27
CA THR A 155 -0.28 -2.48 7.39
C THR A 155 -0.73 -3.92 7.06
N PRO A 156 -0.20 -4.94 7.73
CA PRO A 156 -0.69 -6.31 7.64
C PRO A 156 -1.88 -6.58 8.56
N SER A 157 -2.70 -5.58 8.90
CA SER A 157 -3.80 -5.74 9.85
C SER A 157 -4.84 -6.73 9.34
N LYS A 158 -5.39 -7.51 10.27
CA LYS A 158 -6.49 -8.46 10.04
C LYS A 158 -7.82 -7.93 10.59
N SER A 159 -7.82 -6.72 11.10
CA SER A 159 -9.01 -6.05 11.63
C SER A 159 -8.94 -4.56 11.29
N PRO A 160 -10.09 -3.90 11.07
CA PRO A 160 -10.15 -2.50 10.71
C PRO A 160 -9.39 -1.60 11.70
N ILE A 161 -8.55 -0.73 11.16
CA ILE A 161 -7.86 0.32 11.90
C ILE A 161 -8.60 1.64 11.70
N ILE A 162 -9.09 1.88 10.48
CA ILE A 162 -9.79 3.11 10.11
C ILE A 162 -11.29 2.90 10.25
N LYS A 163 -11.93 3.77 11.01
CA LYS A 163 -13.37 3.75 11.24
C LYS A 163 -14.11 4.71 10.31
N SER A 164 -15.31 4.32 9.90
CA SER A 164 -16.13 5.12 8.97
C SER A 164 -16.50 6.50 9.55
N GLU A 165 -16.73 6.58 10.86
CA GLU A 165 -17.09 7.83 11.54
C GLU A 165 -15.97 8.89 11.57
N TRP A 166 -14.73 8.54 11.25
CA TRP A 166 -13.62 9.51 11.19
C TRP A 166 -13.47 10.16 9.82
N LEU A 167 -14.18 9.65 8.81
CA LEU A 167 -14.03 10.14 7.45
C LEU A 167 -14.65 11.51 7.27
N LYS A 168 -14.01 12.32 6.47
CA LYS A 168 -14.49 13.62 6.05
C LYS A 168 -14.66 13.68 4.54
N LYS A 169 -15.55 14.55 4.08
CA LYS A 169 -15.78 14.75 2.67
C LYS A 169 -14.51 15.20 1.94
N GLY A 170 -14.25 14.58 0.79
CA GLY A 170 -13.11 14.87 -0.06
C GLY A 170 -11.82 14.14 0.34
N LEU A 171 -11.84 13.28 1.37
CA LEU A 171 -10.68 12.44 1.71
C LEU A 171 -10.47 11.37 0.63
N HIS A 172 -9.26 11.32 0.08
CA HIS A 172 -8.82 10.22 -0.77
C HIS A 172 -8.13 9.14 0.09
N ILE A 173 -8.49 7.87 -0.12
CA ILE A 173 -7.88 6.73 0.59
C ILE A 173 -7.21 5.79 -0.42
N THR A 174 -5.92 5.50 -0.22
CA THR A 174 -5.18 4.45 -0.91
C THR A 174 -4.94 3.29 0.06
N ALA A 175 -5.75 2.23 -0.04
CA ALA A 175 -5.66 1.05 0.82
C ALA A 175 -4.71 0.03 0.18
N MET A 176 -3.45 -0.03 0.63
CA MET A 176 -2.40 -0.86 0.03
C MET A 176 -2.06 -2.11 0.83
N GLY A 177 -2.43 -2.18 2.10
CA GLY A 177 -1.99 -3.26 2.98
C GLY A 177 -2.86 -4.50 2.95
N SER A 178 -4.10 -4.40 2.45
CA SER A 178 -5.08 -5.49 2.44
C SER A 178 -5.03 -6.27 1.12
N ASP A 179 -3.95 -7.00 0.89
CA ASP A 179 -3.66 -7.77 -0.32
C ASP A 179 -3.90 -9.28 -0.19
N ALA A 180 -4.50 -9.72 0.92
CA ALA A 180 -4.84 -11.12 1.19
C ALA A 180 -6.24 -11.24 1.81
N GLU A 181 -6.86 -12.43 1.71
CA GLU A 181 -8.25 -12.66 2.10
C GLU A 181 -8.57 -12.22 3.54
N MET A 182 -7.65 -12.46 4.47
CA MET A 182 -7.87 -12.15 5.89
C MET A 182 -7.32 -10.79 6.34
N LYS A 183 -6.70 -10.02 5.44
CA LYS A 183 -6.22 -8.68 5.76
C LYS A 183 -7.34 -7.67 5.58
N ASN A 184 -7.46 -6.75 6.55
CA ASN A 184 -8.48 -5.71 6.55
C ASN A 184 -7.98 -4.50 7.33
N GLU A 185 -7.90 -3.36 6.72
CA GLU A 185 -7.45 -2.10 7.32
C GLU A 185 -8.59 -1.11 7.55
N LEU A 186 -9.64 -1.18 6.69
CA LEU A 186 -10.75 -0.24 6.68
C LEU A 186 -12.02 -0.87 7.26
N ASP A 187 -12.83 -0.09 7.99
CA ASP A 187 -14.20 -0.48 8.30
C ASP A 187 -14.95 -0.75 6.98
N PRO A 188 -15.57 -1.92 6.79
CA PRO A 188 -16.33 -2.25 5.59
C PRO A 188 -17.40 -1.21 5.19
N LYS A 189 -17.91 -0.44 6.14
CA LYS A 189 -18.84 0.68 5.86
C LYS A 189 -18.21 1.75 4.99
N ILE A 190 -16.89 1.94 5.03
CA ILE A 190 -16.18 2.89 4.18
C ILE A 190 -16.38 2.58 2.70
N ILE A 191 -16.35 1.29 2.34
CA ILE A 191 -16.56 0.83 0.96
C ILE A 191 -18.02 1.08 0.52
N LYS A 192 -18.98 0.93 1.44
CA LYS A 192 -20.38 1.22 1.17
C LYS A 192 -20.64 2.72 0.96
N ASP A 193 -20.01 3.56 1.80
CA ASP A 193 -20.37 4.98 1.92
C ASP A 193 -19.47 5.90 1.08
N CYS A 194 -18.41 5.38 0.43
CA CYS A 194 -17.56 6.16 -0.45
C CYS A 194 -18.26 6.52 -1.76
N ASP A 195 -17.93 7.70 -2.31
CA ASP A 195 -18.46 8.14 -3.61
C ASP A 195 -17.95 7.24 -4.75
N TYR A 196 -16.69 6.78 -4.66
CA TYR A 196 -16.04 5.92 -5.64
C TYR A 196 -15.14 4.90 -4.94
N TYR A 197 -15.31 3.64 -5.29
CA TYR A 197 -14.36 2.56 -4.99
C TYR A 197 -13.75 2.07 -6.31
N ILE A 198 -12.44 2.17 -6.44
CA ILE A 198 -11.72 1.85 -7.67
C ILE A 198 -10.68 0.77 -7.38
N PRO A 199 -11.00 -0.51 -7.65
CA PRO A 199 -10.05 -1.61 -7.53
C PRO A 199 -9.14 -1.68 -8.77
N ASP A 200 -7.93 -2.20 -8.60
CA ASP A 200 -7.05 -2.56 -9.72
C ASP A 200 -7.57 -3.79 -10.49
N SER A 201 -8.26 -4.70 -9.80
CA SER A 201 -8.96 -5.86 -10.38
C SER A 201 -10.20 -6.19 -9.56
N GLN A 202 -11.38 -5.94 -10.10
CA GLN A 202 -12.63 -6.22 -9.42
C GLN A 202 -12.79 -7.72 -9.09
N SER A 203 -12.45 -8.61 -10.01
CA SER A 203 -12.53 -10.05 -9.78
C SER A 203 -11.62 -10.52 -8.63
N GLN A 204 -10.44 -9.92 -8.50
CA GLN A 204 -9.51 -10.22 -7.43
C GLN A 204 -9.97 -9.63 -6.10
N THR A 205 -10.37 -8.36 -6.08
CA THR A 205 -10.76 -7.68 -4.84
C THR A 205 -12.11 -8.15 -4.28
N SER A 206 -12.94 -8.83 -5.09
CA SER A 206 -14.15 -9.50 -4.60
C SER A 206 -13.87 -10.71 -3.72
N ILE A 207 -12.69 -11.31 -3.82
CA ILE A 207 -12.29 -12.49 -3.03
C ILE A 207 -11.20 -12.21 -2.00
N LEU A 208 -10.53 -11.06 -2.09
CA LEU A 208 -9.53 -10.61 -1.12
C LEU A 208 -9.53 -9.09 -0.98
N GLY A 209 -8.94 -8.58 0.10
CA GLY A 209 -8.85 -7.15 0.35
C GLY A 209 -10.15 -6.51 0.89
N GLU A 210 -10.21 -5.19 0.83
CA GLU A 210 -11.26 -4.40 1.49
C GLU A 210 -12.67 -4.66 0.92
N LEU A 211 -12.81 -4.81 -0.41
CA LEU A 211 -14.10 -5.09 -1.05
C LEU A 211 -14.67 -6.43 -0.59
N ASN A 212 -13.84 -7.48 -0.48
CA ASN A 212 -14.25 -8.79 0.01
C ASN A 212 -14.90 -8.71 1.40
N HIS A 213 -14.33 -7.90 2.31
CA HIS A 213 -14.89 -7.70 3.64
C HIS A 213 -16.24 -6.97 3.60
N ALA A 214 -16.42 -6.01 2.72
CA ALA A 214 -17.69 -5.32 2.54
C ALA A 214 -18.78 -6.23 1.94
N ILE A 215 -18.42 -7.10 0.99
CA ILE A 215 -19.31 -8.12 0.42
C ILE A 215 -19.71 -9.13 1.51
N LYS A 216 -18.75 -9.69 2.26
CA LYS A 216 -19.01 -10.63 3.36
C LYS A 216 -19.89 -10.04 4.47
N ALA A 217 -19.80 -8.73 4.68
CA ALA A 217 -20.66 -8.00 5.62
C ALA A 217 -22.04 -7.67 5.05
N GLY A 218 -22.35 -7.99 3.78
CA GLY A 218 -23.61 -7.68 3.13
C GLY A 218 -23.87 -6.19 2.89
N LEU A 219 -22.80 -5.38 2.82
CA LEU A 219 -22.89 -3.92 2.66
C LEU A 219 -22.87 -3.49 1.20
N VAL A 220 -22.28 -4.29 0.31
CA VAL A 220 -22.20 -4.10 -1.14
C VAL A 220 -22.46 -5.42 -1.85
N LEU A 221 -22.86 -5.37 -3.15
CA LEU A 221 -23.15 -6.55 -3.98
C LEU A 221 -21.90 -7.02 -4.73
#